data_d201b7cc4576263b1e598bd5f5eb89bb
#
_entry.id   d201b7cc4576263b1e598bd5f5eb89bb
#
_cell.length_a   1.000
_cell.length_b   1.000
_cell.length_c   1.000
_cell.angle_alpha   90.00
_cell.angle_beta   90.00
_cell.angle_gamma   90.00
#
_symmetry.space_group_name_H-M   'P 1'
#
loop_
_entity.id
_entity.type
_entity.pdbx_description
1 polymer ?
#
loop_
_entity_poly.entity_id
_entity_poly.type
_entity_poly.pdbx_seq_one_letter_code
_entity_poly.pdbx_strand_id
1 'polypeptide(L)'
;MTALFLSVVLSVTSLVAESHWAYQPIKRPKAPSVGGNKIDSFLNTRLAKAGVKPNGQATPKELIRRVSIVLTGLPPTPEQVQAFEARHAKDAEQAYIRLVEEQLSSKHFGERWAQHWLDVIRWAETNGSEANLYRKMAWVYRDYVVRAFNDDLPYDQFVREQLAGDTLG
;
A
#
# COMPACT_ATOMS: atom_id res chain seq x y z
N MET A 1 -15.90 74.22 -4.76
CA MET A 1 -15.59 73.04 -3.91
C MET A 1 -16.20 71.83 -4.61
N THR A 2 -15.41 71.14 -5.43
CA THR A 2 -15.82 69.97 -6.20
C THR A 2 -15.28 68.73 -5.52
N ALA A 3 -16.18 67.89 -4.95
CA ALA A 3 -15.86 66.65 -4.31
C ALA A 3 -15.58 65.57 -5.34
N LEU A 4 -14.36 65.07 -5.41
CA LEU A 4 -13.95 63.94 -6.23
C LEU A 4 -14.34 62.64 -5.55
N PHE A 5 -15.37 61.92 -6.05
CA PHE A 5 -15.70 60.57 -5.59
C PHE A 5 -14.73 59.60 -6.27
N LEU A 6 -13.79 59.05 -5.48
CA LEU A 6 -12.88 58.00 -5.91
C LEU A 6 -13.61 56.64 -5.73
N SER A 7 -14.20 56.10 -6.79
CA SER A 7 -14.78 54.77 -6.81
C SER A 7 -13.67 53.73 -6.89
N VAL A 8 -13.36 53.11 -5.74
CA VAL A 8 -12.50 51.92 -5.70
C VAL A 8 -13.32 50.71 -6.13
N VAL A 9 -13.14 50.30 -7.37
CA VAL A 9 -13.68 48.99 -7.84
C VAL A 9 -12.81 47.91 -7.29
N LEU A 10 -13.28 47.23 -6.24
CA LEU A 10 -12.68 46.01 -5.72
C LEU A 10 -12.97 44.87 -6.72
N SER A 11 -12.01 44.58 -7.59
CA SER A 11 -12.04 43.40 -8.44
C SER A 11 -11.83 42.17 -7.56
N VAL A 12 -12.88 41.56 -7.13
CA VAL A 12 -12.83 40.21 -6.51
C VAL A 12 -12.52 39.22 -7.63
N THR A 13 -11.25 39.00 -7.89
CA THR A 13 -10.83 37.82 -8.67
C THR A 13 -11.19 36.59 -7.82
N SER A 14 -12.27 35.92 -8.23
CA SER A 14 -12.60 34.60 -7.70
C SER A 14 -11.43 33.67 -8.04
N LEU A 15 -10.55 33.45 -7.08
CA LEU A 15 -9.61 32.34 -7.10
C LEU A 15 -10.49 31.08 -7.11
N VAL A 16 -10.80 30.57 -8.31
CA VAL A 16 -11.29 29.19 -8.45
C VAL A 16 -10.11 28.34 -8.03
N ALA A 17 -10.09 27.95 -6.76
CA ALA A 17 -9.14 26.98 -6.26
C ALA A 17 -9.29 25.74 -7.15
N GLU A 18 -8.29 25.43 -8.00
CA GLU A 18 -8.28 24.19 -8.75
C GLU A 18 -8.51 23.06 -7.73
N SER A 19 -9.59 22.32 -7.92
CA SER A 19 -9.89 21.23 -6.99
C SER A 19 -8.73 20.24 -7.04
N HIS A 20 -8.17 19.95 -5.89
CA HIS A 20 -7.04 19.03 -5.77
C HIS A 20 -7.37 17.71 -6.50
N TRP A 21 -6.39 17.14 -7.18
CA TRP A 21 -6.53 15.94 -8.01
C TRP A 21 -7.25 14.78 -7.29
N ALA A 22 -7.06 14.64 -5.96
CA ALA A 22 -7.65 13.60 -5.15
C ALA A 22 -9.18 13.71 -5.01
N TYR A 23 -9.75 14.88 -5.25
CA TYR A 23 -11.21 15.14 -5.20
C TYR A 23 -11.86 15.16 -6.58
N GLN A 24 -11.08 14.88 -7.63
CA GLN A 24 -11.63 14.79 -8.99
C GLN A 24 -12.14 13.38 -9.28
N PRO A 25 -13.15 13.23 -10.14
CA PRO A 25 -13.60 11.90 -10.55
C PRO A 25 -12.46 11.08 -11.14
N ILE A 26 -12.37 9.81 -10.73
CA ILE A 26 -11.35 8.90 -11.22
C ILE A 26 -11.51 8.69 -12.73
N LYS A 27 -10.48 9.05 -13.49
CA LYS A 27 -10.42 8.80 -14.93
C LYS A 27 -9.35 7.74 -15.20
N ARG A 28 -9.71 6.74 -16.01
CA ARG A 28 -8.76 5.71 -16.43
C ARG A 28 -7.81 6.29 -17.49
N PRO A 29 -6.51 6.49 -17.19
CA PRO A 29 -5.57 7.03 -18.17
C PRO A 29 -5.29 5.98 -19.26
N LYS A 30 -5.04 6.46 -20.48
CA LYS A 30 -4.55 5.61 -21.56
C LYS A 30 -3.09 5.26 -21.27
N ALA A 31 -2.75 3.97 -21.16
CA ALA A 31 -1.38 3.54 -20.96
C ALA A 31 -0.52 3.94 -22.18
N PRO A 32 0.69 4.48 -21.97
CA PRO A 32 1.63 4.72 -23.06
C PRO A 32 1.99 3.43 -23.79
N SER A 33 2.28 3.51 -25.09
CA SER A 33 2.66 2.36 -25.92
C SER A 33 4.15 1.98 -25.79
N VAL A 34 4.73 2.11 -24.61
CA VAL A 34 6.16 1.84 -24.35
C VAL A 34 6.25 0.51 -23.62
N GLY A 35 6.79 -0.50 -24.25
CA GLY A 35 6.99 -1.91 -23.87
C GLY A 35 6.74 -2.39 -22.45
N GLY A 36 6.43 -3.67 -22.29
CA GLY A 36 6.12 -4.30 -21.00
C GLY A 36 4.64 -4.26 -20.63
N ASN A 37 4.36 -4.47 -19.35
CA ASN A 37 3.01 -4.33 -18.81
C ASN A 37 2.61 -2.83 -18.66
N LYS A 38 1.35 -2.57 -18.33
CA LYS A 38 0.82 -1.19 -18.22
C LYS A 38 1.54 -0.36 -17.15
N ILE A 39 1.95 -0.98 -16.05
CA ILE A 39 2.67 -0.29 -14.97
C ILE A 39 4.06 0.13 -15.46
N ASP A 40 4.77 -0.80 -16.10
CA ASP A 40 6.09 -0.53 -16.68
C ASP A 40 6.02 0.56 -17.76
N SER A 41 4.96 0.60 -18.56
CA SER A 41 4.75 1.63 -19.58
C SER A 41 4.69 3.03 -18.96
N PHE A 42 3.98 3.22 -17.84
CA PHE A 42 3.96 4.48 -17.11
C PHE A 42 5.30 4.81 -16.48
N LEU A 43 5.94 3.84 -15.82
CA LEU A 43 7.23 4.02 -15.18
C LEU A 43 8.32 4.38 -16.20
N ASN A 44 8.43 3.61 -17.28
CA ASN A 44 9.43 3.83 -18.32
C ASN A 44 9.28 5.20 -19.00
N THR A 45 8.03 5.65 -19.20
CA THR A 45 7.78 7.00 -19.73
C THR A 45 8.30 8.09 -18.79
N ARG A 46 8.13 7.93 -17.47
CA ARG A 46 8.66 8.90 -16.49
C ARG A 46 10.17 8.84 -16.38
N LEU A 47 10.74 7.63 -16.37
CA LEU A 47 12.19 7.43 -16.35
C LEU A 47 12.86 8.05 -17.56
N ALA A 48 12.31 7.82 -18.76
CA ALA A 48 12.82 8.43 -20.01
C ALA A 48 12.79 9.96 -19.97
N LYS A 49 11.71 10.57 -19.45
CA LYS A 49 11.63 12.03 -19.27
C LYS A 49 12.65 12.57 -18.28
N ALA A 50 13.00 11.79 -17.27
CA ALA A 50 14.00 12.15 -16.27
C ALA A 50 15.45 11.83 -16.69
N GLY A 51 15.65 11.22 -17.87
CA GLY A 51 16.97 10.77 -18.32
C GLY A 51 17.56 9.62 -17.48
N VAL A 52 16.72 8.91 -16.75
CA VAL A 52 17.14 7.81 -15.86
C VAL A 52 16.86 6.46 -16.52
N LYS A 53 17.83 5.57 -16.48
CA LYS A 53 17.65 4.19 -16.96
C LYS A 53 17.18 3.30 -15.79
N PRO A 54 16.24 2.35 -16.03
CA PRO A 54 15.88 1.37 -15.02
C PRO A 54 17.09 0.48 -14.70
N ASN A 55 17.17 0.01 -13.46
CA ASN A 55 18.14 -1.00 -13.07
C ASN A 55 17.86 -2.32 -13.80
N GLY A 56 18.91 -3.18 -13.92
CA GLY A 56 18.73 -4.56 -14.37
C GLY A 56 17.84 -5.39 -13.45
N GLN A 57 17.46 -6.56 -13.92
CA GLN A 57 16.70 -7.50 -13.10
C GLN A 57 17.47 -7.91 -11.84
N ALA A 58 16.76 -8.04 -10.74
CA ALA A 58 17.33 -8.54 -9.50
C ALA A 58 17.70 -10.02 -9.62
N THR A 59 18.75 -10.44 -8.95
CA THR A 59 19.15 -11.86 -8.88
C THR A 59 18.07 -12.68 -8.16
N PRO A 60 17.98 -14.00 -8.39
CA PRO A 60 17.02 -14.86 -7.68
C PRO A 60 17.12 -14.73 -6.16
N LYS A 61 18.30 -14.63 -5.62
CA LYS A 61 18.56 -14.43 -4.18
C LYS A 61 18.00 -13.10 -3.65
N GLU A 62 18.13 -12.05 -4.44
CA GLU A 62 17.53 -10.75 -4.10
C GLU A 62 16.02 -10.76 -4.21
N LEU A 63 15.46 -11.45 -5.23
CA LEU A 63 14.02 -11.57 -5.44
C LEU A 63 13.36 -12.27 -4.25
N ILE A 64 13.80 -13.46 -3.86
CA ILE A 64 13.19 -14.16 -2.73
C ILE A 64 13.33 -13.35 -1.45
N ARG A 65 14.47 -12.72 -1.19
CA ARG A 65 14.64 -11.88 -0.02
C ARG A 65 13.64 -10.71 -0.01
N ARG A 66 13.48 -10.00 -1.14
CA ARG A 66 12.56 -8.86 -1.25
C ARG A 66 11.12 -9.29 -1.05
N VAL A 67 10.68 -10.34 -1.73
CA VAL A 67 9.31 -10.86 -1.62
C VAL A 67 9.00 -11.30 -0.19
N SER A 68 9.88 -12.07 0.45
CA SER A 68 9.69 -12.53 1.82
C SER A 68 9.57 -11.37 2.81
N ILE A 69 10.49 -10.41 2.77
CA ILE A 69 10.45 -9.26 3.68
C ILE A 69 9.22 -8.38 3.43
N VAL A 70 8.83 -8.16 2.18
CA VAL A 70 7.66 -7.33 1.86
C VAL A 70 6.36 -8.00 2.32
N LEU A 71 6.19 -9.29 2.03
CA LEU A 71 4.93 -9.99 2.27
C LEU A 71 4.79 -10.52 3.70
N THR A 72 5.88 -11.01 4.30
CA THR A 72 5.82 -11.64 5.63
C THR A 72 6.62 -10.92 6.71
N GLY A 73 7.42 -9.93 6.34
CA GLY A 73 8.33 -9.23 7.27
C GLY A 73 9.53 -10.06 7.70
N LEU A 74 9.66 -11.30 7.22
CA LEU A 74 10.71 -12.25 7.63
C LEU A 74 11.69 -12.51 6.49
N PRO A 75 13.00 -12.68 6.77
CA PRO A 75 13.94 -13.14 5.78
C PRO A 75 13.70 -14.62 5.45
N PRO A 76 13.98 -15.07 4.20
CA PRO A 76 13.90 -16.48 3.86
C PRO A 76 15.02 -17.27 4.54
N THR A 77 14.76 -18.56 4.83
CA THR A 77 15.81 -19.47 5.30
C THR A 77 16.78 -19.84 4.18
N PRO A 78 18.01 -20.31 4.50
CA PRO A 78 18.96 -20.78 3.49
C PRO A 78 18.37 -21.85 2.57
N GLU A 79 17.59 -22.78 3.10
CA GLU A 79 16.96 -23.88 2.35
C GLU A 79 15.89 -23.34 1.38
N GLN A 80 15.10 -22.34 1.81
CA GLN A 80 14.14 -21.66 0.94
C GLN A 80 14.84 -20.94 -0.22
N VAL A 81 15.96 -20.28 0.06
CA VAL A 81 16.77 -19.63 -1.00
C VAL A 81 17.26 -20.64 -2.02
N GLN A 82 17.88 -21.73 -1.58
CA GLN A 82 18.38 -22.80 -2.47
C GLN A 82 17.26 -23.43 -3.30
N ALA A 83 16.12 -23.74 -2.68
CA ALA A 83 14.97 -24.31 -3.37
C ALA A 83 14.38 -23.34 -4.40
N PHE A 84 14.33 -22.04 -4.12
CA PHE A 84 13.88 -21.03 -5.05
C PHE A 84 14.86 -20.87 -6.22
N GLU A 85 16.16 -20.77 -5.96
CA GLU A 85 17.19 -20.67 -7.01
C GLU A 85 17.13 -21.88 -7.97
N ALA A 86 16.98 -23.09 -7.44
CA ALA A 86 16.84 -24.30 -8.25
C ALA A 86 15.57 -24.32 -9.11
N ARG A 87 14.45 -23.79 -8.61
CA ARG A 87 13.20 -23.63 -9.38
C ARG A 87 13.35 -22.55 -10.44
N HIS A 88 13.90 -21.40 -10.07
CA HIS A 88 14.09 -20.25 -10.94
C HIS A 88 15.01 -20.57 -12.14
N ALA A 89 16.03 -21.40 -11.95
CA ALA A 89 16.91 -21.85 -13.03
C ALA A 89 16.18 -22.71 -14.09
N LYS A 90 15.05 -23.34 -13.73
CA LYS A 90 14.23 -24.15 -14.65
C LYS A 90 13.17 -23.32 -15.35
N ASP A 91 12.45 -22.50 -14.60
CA ASP A 91 11.40 -21.61 -15.08
C ASP A 91 11.29 -20.41 -14.11
N ALA A 92 11.83 -19.29 -14.54
CA ALA A 92 11.92 -18.08 -13.70
C ALA A 92 10.54 -17.49 -13.38
N GLU A 93 9.62 -17.50 -14.34
CA GLU A 93 8.29 -16.91 -14.17
C GLU A 93 7.43 -17.75 -13.22
N GLN A 94 7.35 -19.05 -13.46
CA GLN A 94 6.58 -19.95 -12.60
C GLN A 94 7.16 -20.05 -11.18
N ALA A 95 8.48 -20.02 -11.04
CA ALA A 95 9.12 -20.00 -9.75
C ALA A 95 8.77 -18.73 -8.96
N TYR A 96 8.70 -17.57 -9.64
CA TYR A 96 8.34 -16.32 -9.01
C TYR A 96 6.86 -16.29 -8.60
N ILE A 97 5.94 -16.70 -9.48
CA ILE A 97 4.50 -16.79 -9.16
C ILE A 97 4.30 -17.68 -7.94
N ARG A 98 4.89 -18.87 -7.95
CA ARG A 98 4.79 -19.81 -6.83
C ARG A 98 5.36 -19.24 -5.53
N LEU A 99 6.49 -18.51 -5.59
CA LEU A 99 7.05 -17.85 -4.41
C LEU A 99 6.06 -16.86 -3.81
N VAL A 100 5.42 -16.02 -4.64
CA VAL A 100 4.43 -15.05 -4.19
C VAL A 100 3.24 -15.74 -3.53
N GLU A 101 2.70 -16.79 -4.15
CA GLU A 101 1.58 -17.57 -3.60
C GLU A 101 1.94 -18.24 -2.26
N GLU A 102 3.14 -18.83 -2.15
CA GLU A 102 3.65 -19.42 -0.91
C GLU A 102 3.74 -18.37 0.21
N GLN A 103 4.15 -17.13 -0.09
CA GLN A 103 4.24 -16.08 0.92
C GLN A 103 2.86 -15.50 1.29
N LEU A 104 1.96 -15.36 0.33
CA LEU A 104 0.58 -14.88 0.59
C LEU A 104 -0.21 -15.89 1.43
N SER A 105 0.03 -17.19 1.26
CA SER A 105 -0.60 -18.27 2.05
C SER A 105 0.01 -18.44 3.45
N SER A 106 1.07 -17.71 3.77
CA SER A 106 1.71 -17.76 5.08
C SER A 106 0.92 -16.98 6.11
N LYS A 107 0.74 -17.57 7.33
CA LYS A 107 0.13 -16.84 8.47
C LYS A 107 0.86 -15.53 8.81
N HIS A 108 2.13 -15.43 8.49
CA HIS A 108 2.94 -14.23 8.71
C HIS A 108 2.58 -13.08 7.75
N PHE A 109 1.85 -13.37 6.66
CA PHE A 109 1.31 -12.33 5.80
C PHE A 109 0.35 -11.42 6.57
N GLY A 110 -0.64 -11.99 7.24
CA GLY A 110 -1.57 -11.22 8.07
C GLY A 110 -0.88 -10.49 9.21
N GLU A 111 0.08 -11.13 9.90
CA GLU A 111 0.86 -10.48 10.97
C GLU A 111 1.59 -9.24 10.44
N ARG A 112 2.21 -9.34 9.26
CA ARG A 112 2.95 -8.23 8.62
C ARG A 112 2.02 -7.11 8.15
N TRP A 113 0.92 -7.47 7.46
CA TRP A 113 0.06 -6.48 6.82
C TRP A 113 -0.95 -5.86 7.77
N ALA A 114 -1.39 -6.59 8.80
CA ALA A 114 -2.19 -6.03 9.89
C ALA A 114 -1.51 -4.85 10.56
N GLN A 115 -0.18 -4.86 10.69
CA GLN A 115 0.57 -3.75 11.29
C GLN A 115 0.31 -2.44 10.56
N HIS A 116 0.25 -2.44 9.21
CA HIS A 116 -0.01 -1.23 8.44
C HIS A 116 -1.39 -0.64 8.75
N TRP A 117 -2.40 -1.49 8.93
CA TRP A 117 -3.73 -1.03 9.33
C TRP A 117 -3.75 -0.53 10.78
N LEU A 118 -3.13 -1.27 11.69
CA LEU A 118 -3.04 -0.89 13.11
C LEU A 118 -2.33 0.45 13.29
N ASP A 119 -1.31 0.75 12.48
CA ASP A 119 -0.62 2.04 12.47
C ASP A 119 -1.54 3.18 11.99
N VAL A 120 -2.34 2.94 10.95
CA VAL A 120 -3.31 3.94 10.43
C VAL A 120 -4.34 4.32 11.48
N ILE A 121 -4.90 3.34 12.20
CA ILE A 121 -5.90 3.58 13.24
C ILE A 121 -5.29 3.94 14.60
N ARG A 122 -3.96 4.00 14.70
CA ARG A 122 -3.21 4.30 15.93
C ARG A 122 -3.56 3.34 17.07
N TRP A 123 -3.66 2.05 16.74
CA TRP A 123 -3.88 1.02 17.74
C TRP A 123 -2.72 0.96 18.74
N ALA A 124 -3.05 0.75 20.02
CA ALA A 124 -2.06 0.57 21.07
C ALA A 124 -2.58 -0.35 22.18
N GLU A 125 -1.69 -1.09 22.83
CA GLU A 125 -2.01 -1.96 23.96
C GLU A 125 -2.14 -1.19 25.29
N THR A 126 -1.73 0.05 25.30
CA THR A 126 -1.81 0.92 26.48
C THR A 126 -2.48 2.25 26.15
N ASN A 127 -2.91 2.97 27.18
CA ASN A 127 -3.48 4.31 27.01
C ASN A 127 -2.42 5.38 26.67
N GLY A 128 -1.13 5.05 26.87
CA GLY A 128 -0.04 6.02 26.81
C GLY A 128 -0.11 7.02 27.98
N SER A 129 0.56 8.18 27.81
CA SER A 129 0.59 9.22 28.84
C SER A 129 1.27 8.78 30.15
N GLU A 130 1.20 9.60 31.18
CA GLU A 130 1.87 9.38 32.49
C GLU A 130 1.44 8.09 33.19
N ALA A 131 0.16 7.70 33.07
CA ALA A 131 -0.36 6.52 33.73
C ALA A 131 -0.08 5.21 32.96
N ASN A 132 0.10 5.28 31.66
CA ASN A 132 0.39 4.16 30.74
C ASN A 132 -0.38 2.87 31.06
N LEU A 133 -1.67 2.95 31.35
CA LEU A 133 -2.50 1.82 31.74
C LEU A 133 -2.68 0.83 30.60
N TYR A 134 -2.51 -0.45 30.89
CA TYR A 134 -2.68 -1.54 29.94
C TYR A 134 -4.16 -1.77 29.56
N ARG A 135 -4.44 -1.90 28.27
CA ARG A 135 -5.76 -2.21 27.71
C ARG A 135 -5.93 -3.71 27.57
N LYS A 136 -6.55 -4.35 28.54
CA LYS A 136 -6.64 -5.81 28.65
C LYS A 136 -7.18 -6.53 27.43
N MET A 137 -8.04 -5.90 26.62
CA MET A 137 -8.70 -6.52 25.46
C MET A 137 -8.22 -5.97 24.11
N ALA A 138 -7.14 -5.17 24.06
CA ALA A 138 -6.63 -4.60 22.82
C ALA A 138 -6.20 -5.68 21.80
N TRP A 139 -5.70 -6.83 22.28
CA TRP A 139 -5.28 -7.94 21.44
C TRP A 139 -6.41 -8.55 20.61
N VAL A 140 -7.66 -8.51 21.07
CA VAL A 140 -8.82 -9.06 20.35
C VAL A 140 -8.99 -8.39 19.00
N TYR A 141 -8.88 -7.07 18.98
CA TYR A 141 -8.96 -6.31 17.75
C TYR A 141 -7.76 -6.55 16.83
N ARG A 142 -6.54 -6.57 17.38
CA ARG A 142 -5.34 -6.93 16.60
C ARG A 142 -5.49 -8.29 15.93
N ASP A 143 -5.92 -9.29 16.67
CA ASP A 143 -6.07 -10.66 16.15
C ASP A 143 -7.19 -10.76 15.11
N TYR A 144 -8.26 -9.97 15.25
CA TYR A 144 -9.27 -9.82 14.20
C TYR A 144 -8.65 -9.28 12.90
N VAL A 145 -7.87 -8.21 12.98
CA VAL A 145 -7.23 -7.61 11.79
C VAL A 145 -6.26 -8.60 11.14
N VAL A 146 -5.44 -9.31 11.92
CA VAL A 146 -4.53 -10.35 11.40
C VAL A 146 -5.31 -11.44 10.65
N ARG A 147 -6.41 -11.92 11.22
CA ARG A 147 -7.27 -12.91 10.55
C ARG A 147 -7.89 -12.36 9.27
N ALA A 148 -8.41 -11.15 9.30
CA ALA A 148 -9.01 -10.52 8.13
C ALA A 148 -8.05 -10.46 6.93
N PHE A 149 -6.77 -10.18 7.15
CA PHE A 149 -5.75 -10.23 6.10
C PHE A 149 -5.41 -11.66 5.66
N ASN A 150 -5.31 -12.62 6.59
CA ASN A 150 -5.01 -14.01 6.24
C ASN A 150 -6.16 -14.71 5.52
N ASP A 151 -7.41 -14.33 5.82
CA ASP A 151 -8.62 -14.88 5.21
C ASP A 151 -9.01 -14.14 3.91
N ASP A 152 -8.17 -13.19 3.47
CA ASP A 152 -8.42 -12.33 2.31
C ASP A 152 -9.84 -11.69 2.34
N LEU A 153 -10.23 -11.17 3.53
CA LEU A 153 -11.55 -10.57 3.72
C LEU A 153 -11.74 -9.42 2.73
N PRO A 154 -12.84 -9.41 1.91
CA PRO A 154 -13.09 -8.33 0.97
C PRO A 154 -13.04 -6.96 1.63
N TYR A 155 -12.33 -6.03 1.01
CA TYR A 155 -12.04 -4.72 1.62
C TYR A 155 -13.31 -3.93 1.98
N ASP A 156 -14.35 -4.01 1.16
CA ASP A 156 -15.63 -3.35 1.45
C ASP A 156 -16.33 -3.98 2.68
N GLN A 157 -16.22 -5.30 2.88
CA GLN A 157 -16.71 -5.96 4.08
C GLN A 157 -15.87 -5.57 5.29
N PHE A 158 -14.54 -5.60 5.18
CA PHE A 158 -13.64 -5.17 6.23
C PHE A 158 -13.96 -3.75 6.72
N VAL A 159 -14.18 -2.80 5.78
CA VAL A 159 -14.55 -1.42 6.15
C VAL A 159 -15.92 -1.35 6.83
N ARG A 160 -16.91 -2.10 6.36
CA ARG A 160 -18.23 -2.14 7.04
C ARG A 160 -18.12 -2.66 8.46
N GLU A 161 -17.34 -3.71 8.69
CA GLU A 161 -17.09 -4.26 10.03
C GLU A 161 -16.36 -3.27 10.95
N GLN A 162 -15.46 -2.43 10.40
CA GLN A 162 -14.81 -1.35 11.17
C GLN A 162 -15.80 -0.25 11.62
N LEU A 163 -16.80 0.07 10.80
CA LEU A 163 -17.71 1.19 11.03
C LEU A 163 -19.01 0.80 11.74
N ALA A 164 -19.48 -0.40 11.53
CA ALA A 164 -20.80 -0.86 11.96
C ALA A 164 -20.84 -2.33 12.37
N GLY A 165 -19.70 -2.88 12.86
CA GLY A 165 -19.58 -4.29 13.26
C GLY A 165 -20.58 -4.71 14.33
N ASP A 166 -20.98 -3.80 15.21
CA ASP A 166 -22.01 -4.02 16.23
C ASP A 166 -23.43 -4.20 15.67
N THR A 167 -23.65 -3.85 14.41
CA THR A 167 -24.96 -3.94 13.73
C THR A 167 -25.05 -5.11 12.75
N LEU A 168 -23.92 -5.81 12.52
CA LEU A 168 -23.80 -6.89 11.53
C LEU A 168 -23.98 -8.30 12.13
N GLY A 169 -24.32 -8.38 13.42
CA GLY A 169 -24.53 -9.64 14.17
C GLY A 169 -25.76 -10.44 13.80
#